data_af9c7fc58ecbc8db3b925c4c8a58cb53
#
_entry.id   af9c7fc58ecbc8db3b925c4c8a58cb53
#
_cell.length_a   1.000
_cell.length_b   1.000
_cell.length_c   1.000
_cell.angle_alpha   90.00
_cell.angle_beta   90.00
_cell.angle_gamma   90.00
#
_symmetry.space_group_name_H-M   'P 1'
#
loop_
_entity.id
_entity.type
_entity.pdbx_description
1 polymer ?
#
loop_
_entity_poly.entity_id
_entity_poly.type
_entity_poly.pdbx_seq_one_letter_code
_entity_poly.pdbx_strand_id
1 'polypeptide(L)'
;MLCGEIEVRKSAAGYPEFRYRPQKSEQALRMSRSSSMVSELAPLVLFLRGVVQPCDTFIIEEPEAHLHPRAQTQMALTLARLVRAGVRVIITTHSDWLLEQIGNLVREGEVMKLKKNQAEPAIWLTKEEVGAWWFRTDKPVQEIPFEHIAGIEPAEYGEVAEELYNRSVDLRTQLEEATGGTDGEPE
;
A
#
# COMPACT_ATOMS: atom_id res chain seq x y z
N MET A 1 10.69 4.51 -2.52
CA MET A 1 10.16 3.27 -3.11
C MET A 1 11.17 2.62 -4.05
N LEU A 2 11.45 3.19 -5.21
CA LEU A 2 12.50 2.71 -6.11
C LEU A 2 13.85 3.22 -5.60
N CYS A 3 14.77 2.32 -5.22
CA CYS A 3 16.15 2.70 -4.89
C CYS A 3 16.96 2.87 -6.18
N GLY A 4 16.52 3.77 -7.04
CA GLY A 4 17.13 4.02 -8.36
C GLY A 4 16.29 4.92 -9.22
N GLU A 5 16.68 5.03 -10.49
CA GLU A 5 16.11 5.94 -11.47
C GLU A 5 15.60 5.18 -12.70
N ILE A 6 14.46 5.63 -13.24
CA ILE A 6 13.96 5.13 -14.52
C ILE A 6 14.45 6.10 -15.60
N GLU A 7 15.21 5.57 -16.56
CA GLU A 7 15.71 6.30 -17.72
C GLU A 7 14.93 5.93 -18.97
N VAL A 8 14.65 6.92 -19.78
CA VAL A 8 14.10 6.72 -21.13
C VAL A 8 15.22 6.97 -22.13
N ARG A 9 15.60 5.95 -22.90
CA ARG A 9 16.60 6.05 -23.97
C ARG A 9 15.98 5.70 -25.31
N LYS A 10 16.57 6.15 -26.39
CA LYS A 10 16.23 5.65 -27.74
C LYS A 10 16.99 4.36 -28.00
N SER A 11 16.27 3.32 -28.40
CA SER A 11 16.86 2.08 -28.89
C SER A 11 17.57 2.30 -30.25
N ALA A 12 18.37 1.34 -30.70
CA ALA A 12 19.00 1.37 -32.02
C ALA A 12 17.98 1.50 -33.17
N ALA A 13 16.73 1.04 -32.98
CA ALA A 13 15.62 1.16 -33.91
C ALA A 13 14.82 2.48 -33.77
N GLY A 14 15.26 3.41 -32.91
CA GLY A 14 14.63 4.72 -32.69
C GLY A 14 13.44 4.73 -31.74
N TYR A 15 13.01 3.59 -31.20
CA TYR A 15 11.92 3.49 -30.24
C TYR A 15 12.36 3.80 -28.82
N PRO A 16 11.46 4.33 -27.95
CA PRO A 16 11.78 4.53 -26.53
C PRO A 16 12.04 3.19 -25.84
N GLU A 17 13.14 3.11 -25.12
CA GLU A 17 13.54 1.97 -24.28
C GLU A 17 13.63 2.44 -22.84
N PHE A 18 12.90 1.79 -21.93
CA PHE A 18 12.95 2.07 -20.52
C PHE A 18 14.04 1.22 -19.86
N ARG A 19 14.84 1.86 -19.02
CA ARG A 19 15.92 1.22 -18.25
C ARG A 19 15.84 1.65 -16.80
N TYR A 20 16.23 0.77 -15.93
CA TYR A 20 16.35 1.03 -14.51
C TYR A 20 17.82 1.14 -14.13
N ARG A 21 18.20 2.24 -13.48
CA ARG A 21 19.52 2.43 -12.89
C ARG A 21 19.40 2.35 -11.38
N PRO A 22 19.92 1.30 -10.71
CA PRO A 22 19.99 1.24 -9.26
C PRO A 22 20.87 2.38 -8.71
N GLN A 23 20.51 2.92 -7.54
CA GLN A 23 21.19 4.08 -6.93
C GLN A 23 22.70 3.89 -6.71
N LYS A 24 23.14 2.64 -6.54
CA LYS A 24 24.55 2.27 -6.30
C LYS A 24 25.23 1.67 -7.53
N SER A 25 24.66 1.80 -8.72
CA SER A 25 25.21 1.21 -9.94
C SER A 25 25.34 2.25 -11.05
N GLU A 26 26.47 2.24 -11.73
CA GLU A 26 26.66 3.03 -12.95
C GLU A 26 25.95 2.43 -14.17
N GLN A 27 25.62 1.13 -14.10
CA GLN A 27 24.99 0.42 -15.21
C GLN A 27 23.46 0.48 -15.11
N ALA A 28 22.82 0.92 -16.20
CA ALA A 28 21.38 0.85 -16.36
C ALA A 28 20.97 -0.51 -16.91
N LEU A 29 20.04 -1.18 -16.24
CA LEU A 29 19.50 -2.48 -16.61
C LEU A 29 18.30 -2.31 -17.55
N ARG A 30 18.09 -3.23 -18.48
CA ARG A 30 16.82 -3.34 -19.20
C ARG A 30 15.70 -3.71 -18.23
N MET A 31 14.47 -3.23 -18.44
CA MET A 31 13.31 -3.56 -17.59
C MET A 31 13.11 -5.08 -17.46
N SER A 32 13.34 -5.85 -18.53
CA SER A 32 13.25 -7.33 -18.51
C SER A 32 14.27 -8.03 -17.59
N ARG A 33 15.26 -7.29 -17.07
CA ARG A 33 16.27 -7.78 -16.11
C ARG A 33 16.12 -7.13 -14.74
N SER A 34 15.10 -6.32 -14.56
CA SER A 34 14.74 -5.68 -13.29
C SER A 34 13.82 -6.60 -12.49
N SER A 35 13.66 -6.33 -11.21
CA SER A 35 12.67 -7.03 -10.38
C SER A 35 11.24 -6.70 -10.85
N SER A 36 10.28 -7.59 -10.57
CA SER A 36 8.85 -7.35 -10.85
C SER A 36 8.39 -6.01 -10.25
N MET A 37 8.76 -5.71 -9.02
CA MET A 37 8.45 -4.44 -8.37
C MET A 37 8.92 -3.22 -9.19
N VAL A 38 10.12 -3.25 -9.73
CA VAL A 38 10.64 -2.14 -10.57
C VAL A 38 9.86 -2.03 -11.87
N SER A 39 9.55 -3.16 -12.50
CA SER A 39 8.83 -3.20 -13.77
C SER A 39 7.40 -2.68 -13.61
N GLU A 40 6.72 -3.01 -12.53
CA GLU A 40 5.36 -2.56 -12.22
C GLU A 40 5.32 -1.07 -11.82
N LEU A 41 6.27 -0.62 -11.01
CA LEU A 41 6.30 0.78 -10.57
C LEU A 41 6.82 1.76 -11.62
N ALA A 42 7.57 1.30 -12.61
CA ALA A 42 8.17 2.19 -13.61
C ALA A 42 7.15 3.00 -14.43
N PRO A 43 6.08 2.41 -14.99
CA PRO A 43 5.02 3.16 -15.65
C PRO A 43 4.39 4.20 -14.74
N LEU A 44 4.07 3.82 -13.50
CA LEU A 44 3.50 4.72 -12.50
C LEU A 44 4.39 5.93 -12.25
N VAL A 45 5.69 5.70 -12.00
CA VAL A 45 6.66 6.79 -11.76
C VAL A 45 6.79 7.72 -12.95
N LEU A 46 6.80 7.18 -14.17
CA LEU A 46 6.88 7.99 -15.39
C LEU A 46 5.60 8.80 -15.61
N PHE A 47 4.44 8.22 -15.34
CA PHE A 47 3.16 8.90 -15.45
C PHE A 47 3.05 10.06 -14.46
N LEU A 48 3.43 9.82 -13.21
CA LEU A 48 3.43 10.84 -12.16
C LEU A 48 4.43 11.97 -12.43
N ARG A 49 5.55 11.68 -13.09
CA ARG A 49 6.57 12.70 -13.41
C ARG A 49 6.25 13.54 -14.65
N GLY A 50 5.52 13.00 -15.60
CA GLY A 50 5.40 13.62 -16.91
C GLY A 50 3.99 13.97 -17.36
N VAL A 51 2.96 13.42 -16.72
CA VAL A 51 1.58 13.52 -17.20
C VAL A 51 0.65 14.12 -16.15
N VAL A 52 0.71 13.63 -14.92
CA VAL A 52 -0.23 13.99 -13.85
C VAL A 52 -0.01 15.43 -13.39
N GLN A 53 -1.08 16.20 -13.35
CA GLN A 53 -1.09 17.61 -12.93
C GLN A 53 -2.11 17.84 -11.81
N PRO A 54 -2.00 18.93 -11.03
CA PRO A 54 -3.04 19.33 -10.10
C PRO A 54 -4.41 19.45 -10.78
N CYS A 55 -5.46 19.05 -10.07
CA CYS A 55 -6.84 18.96 -10.55
C CYS A 55 -7.14 17.76 -11.47
N ASP A 56 -6.18 16.95 -11.84
CA ASP A 56 -6.44 15.69 -12.54
C ASP A 56 -7.12 14.68 -11.62
N THR A 57 -7.79 13.70 -12.25
CA THR A 57 -8.24 12.48 -11.59
C THR A 57 -7.34 11.33 -12.03
N PHE A 58 -6.65 10.73 -11.06
CA PHE A 58 -5.75 9.62 -11.27
C PHE A 58 -6.40 8.33 -10.76
N ILE A 59 -6.66 7.41 -11.68
CA ILE A 59 -7.28 6.11 -11.38
C ILE A 59 -6.22 5.04 -11.54
N ILE A 60 -6.05 4.20 -10.52
CA ILE A 60 -5.08 3.10 -10.54
C ILE A 60 -5.67 1.89 -9.85
N GLU A 61 -5.55 0.74 -10.49
CA GLU A 61 -5.96 -0.55 -9.97
C GLU A 61 -4.79 -1.19 -9.22
N GLU A 62 -5.06 -1.66 -8.01
CA GLU A 62 -4.12 -2.42 -7.17
C GLU A 62 -2.69 -1.85 -7.17
N PRO A 63 -2.50 -0.57 -6.76
CA PRO A 63 -1.18 0.07 -6.79
C PRO A 63 -0.14 -0.63 -5.92
N GLU A 64 -0.58 -1.52 -5.06
CA GLU A 64 0.24 -2.33 -4.17
C GLU A 64 0.64 -3.69 -4.77
N ALA A 65 0.11 -4.07 -5.92
CA ALA A 65 0.40 -5.36 -6.56
C ALA A 65 1.92 -5.59 -6.65
N HIS A 66 2.36 -6.80 -6.30
CA HIS A 66 3.77 -7.20 -6.27
C HIS A 66 4.68 -6.42 -5.30
N LEU A 67 4.13 -5.57 -4.44
CA LEU A 67 4.91 -4.85 -3.44
C LEU A 67 5.00 -5.63 -2.12
N HIS A 68 6.21 -5.62 -1.54
CA HIS A 68 6.40 -6.07 -0.16
C HIS A 68 5.59 -5.17 0.80
N PRO A 69 5.04 -5.67 1.92
CA PRO A 69 4.21 -4.90 2.86
C PRO A 69 4.76 -3.51 3.21
N ARG A 70 6.07 -3.40 3.50
CA ARG A 70 6.72 -2.11 3.74
C ARG A 70 6.65 -1.15 2.55
N ALA A 71 6.65 -1.65 1.32
CA ALA A 71 6.53 -0.82 0.13
C ALA A 71 5.06 -0.41 -0.11
N GLN A 72 4.09 -1.22 0.30
CA GLN A 72 2.67 -0.89 0.27
C GLN A 72 2.35 0.30 1.20
N THR A 73 2.93 0.34 2.41
CA THR A 73 2.78 1.53 3.28
C THR A 73 3.41 2.78 2.66
N GLN A 74 4.52 2.67 1.94
CA GLN A 74 5.12 3.78 1.20
C GLN A 74 4.28 4.21 -0.01
N MET A 75 3.53 3.28 -0.61
CA MET A 75 2.56 3.61 -1.66
C MET A 75 1.44 4.49 -1.09
N ALA A 76 0.85 4.16 0.05
CA ALA A 76 -0.15 4.99 0.71
C ALA A 76 0.35 6.43 0.93
N LEU A 77 1.59 6.60 1.42
CA LEU A 77 2.21 7.92 1.56
C LEU A 77 2.37 8.66 0.21
N THR A 78 2.65 7.93 -0.85
CA THR A 78 2.78 8.51 -2.20
C THR A 78 1.44 8.99 -2.71
N LEU A 79 0.37 8.19 -2.54
CA LEU A 79 -1.00 8.56 -2.91
C LEU A 79 -1.48 9.78 -2.11
N ALA A 80 -1.20 9.83 -0.80
CA ALA A 80 -1.52 10.97 0.04
C ALA A 80 -0.80 12.26 -0.42
N ARG A 81 0.46 12.17 -0.87
CA ARG A 81 1.17 13.32 -1.47
C ARG A 81 0.53 13.81 -2.75
N LEU A 82 -0.02 12.93 -3.57
CA LEU A 82 -0.77 13.31 -4.77
C LEU A 82 -2.05 14.08 -4.39
N VAL A 83 -2.78 13.60 -3.38
CA VAL A 83 -3.96 14.31 -2.85
C VAL A 83 -3.56 15.71 -2.36
N ARG A 84 -2.46 15.84 -1.61
CA ARG A 84 -1.92 17.14 -1.16
C ARG A 84 -1.46 18.04 -2.32
N ALA A 85 -1.05 17.46 -3.43
CA ALA A 85 -0.73 18.18 -4.64
C ALA A 85 -1.96 18.57 -5.48
N GLY A 86 -3.18 18.30 -4.99
CA GLY A 86 -4.43 18.65 -5.65
C GLY A 86 -4.90 17.65 -6.71
N VAL A 87 -4.36 16.44 -6.70
CA VAL A 87 -4.78 15.34 -7.59
C VAL A 87 -5.90 14.54 -6.89
N ARG A 88 -6.99 14.27 -7.59
CA ARG A 88 -8.00 13.32 -7.12
C ARG A 88 -7.50 11.90 -7.41
N VAL A 89 -7.43 11.07 -6.39
CA VAL A 89 -6.93 9.69 -6.50
C VAL A 89 -8.06 8.71 -6.28
N ILE A 90 -8.23 7.76 -7.19
CA ILE A 90 -9.17 6.63 -7.08
C ILE A 90 -8.34 5.36 -7.22
N ILE A 91 -8.45 4.45 -6.25
CA ILE A 91 -7.74 3.17 -6.27
C ILE A 91 -8.71 2.02 -6.02
N THR A 92 -8.39 0.86 -6.57
CA THR A 92 -8.88 -0.42 -6.06
C THR A 92 -7.76 -1.08 -5.26
N THR A 93 -8.07 -1.80 -4.20
CA THR A 93 -7.06 -2.47 -3.37
C THR A 93 -7.62 -3.69 -2.66
N HIS A 94 -6.75 -4.67 -2.43
CA HIS A 94 -6.97 -5.82 -1.55
C HIS A 94 -5.94 -5.84 -0.40
N SER A 95 -5.21 -4.75 -0.18
CA SER A 95 -4.13 -4.67 0.79
C SER A 95 -4.57 -4.08 2.11
N ASP A 96 -4.53 -4.88 3.18
CA ASP A 96 -4.71 -4.41 4.57
C ASP A 96 -3.65 -3.38 4.94
N TRP A 97 -2.40 -3.59 4.53
CA TRP A 97 -1.29 -2.68 4.82
C TRP A 97 -1.47 -1.29 4.20
N LEU A 98 -2.05 -1.25 2.99
CA LEU A 98 -2.33 0.02 2.33
C LEU A 98 -3.50 0.73 3.03
N LEU A 99 -4.59 0.03 3.32
CA LEU A 99 -5.76 0.56 4.02
C LEU A 99 -5.41 1.03 5.42
N GLU A 100 -4.68 0.23 6.20
CA GLU A 100 -4.25 0.59 7.55
C GLU A 100 -3.36 1.85 7.53
N GLN A 101 -2.44 1.95 6.56
CA GLN A 101 -1.60 3.13 6.44
C GLN A 101 -2.40 4.37 6.04
N ILE A 102 -3.41 4.26 5.18
CA ILE A 102 -4.33 5.37 4.88
C ILE A 102 -5.11 5.75 6.14
N GLY A 103 -5.61 4.77 6.88
CA GLY A 103 -6.26 4.99 8.18
C GLY A 103 -5.36 5.74 9.16
N ASN A 104 -4.08 5.37 9.25
CA ASN A 104 -3.10 6.06 10.09
C ASN A 104 -2.90 7.53 9.66
N LEU A 105 -2.84 7.81 8.36
CA LEU A 105 -2.74 9.18 7.84
C LEU A 105 -3.97 10.03 8.19
N VAL A 106 -5.15 9.43 8.24
CA VAL A 106 -6.38 10.11 8.69
C VAL A 106 -6.35 10.34 10.20
N ARG A 107 -5.91 9.35 11.00
CA ARG A 107 -5.71 9.52 12.45
C ARG A 107 -4.72 10.65 12.77
N GLU A 108 -3.62 10.74 12.02
CA GLU A 108 -2.65 11.84 12.12
C GLU A 108 -3.34 13.20 11.90
N GLY A 109 -4.20 13.31 10.88
CA GLY A 109 -4.99 14.51 10.60
C GLY A 109 -5.94 14.87 11.74
N GLU A 110 -6.62 13.89 12.34
CA GLU A 110 -7.49 14.14 13.51
C GLU A 110 -6.69 14.58 14.74
N VAL A 111 -5.53 13.98 14.98
CA VAL A 111 -4.61 14.41 16.05
C VAL A 111 -4.15 15.85 15.84
N MET A 112 -3.85 16.25 14.59
CA MET A 112 -3.47 17.63 14.27
C MET A 112 -4.58 18.65 14.54
N LYS A 113 -5.83 18.30 14.26
CA LYS A 113 -6.98 19.15 14.59
C LYS A 113 -7.11 19.40 16.10
N LEU A 114 -6.74 18.41 16.93
CA LEU A 114 -6.85 18.47 18.39
C LEU A 114 -5.66 19.15 19.06
N LYS A 115 -4.45 18.99 18.53
CA LYS A 115 -3.18 19.44 19.13
C LYS A 115 -2.60 20.63 18.35
N LYS A 116 -2.98 21.86 18.73
CA LYS A 116 -2.59 23.11 18.04
C LYS A 116 -1.08 23.45 18.04
N ASN A 117 -0.22 22.74 18.78
CA ASN A 117 1.18 23.14 19.05
C ASN A 117 2.21 22.00 18.79
N GLN A 118 1.90 20.99 18.01
CA GLN A 118 2.89 19.97 17.61
C GLN A 118 3.45 20.25 16.22
N ALA A 119 4.71 19.80 15.98
CA ALA A 119 5.27 19.81 14.66
C ALA A 119 4.37 19.01 13.72
N GLU A 120 4.01 19.61 12.58
CA GLU A 120 3.17 18.95 11.58
C GLU A 120 3.88 17.69 11.06
N PRO A 121 3.20 16.53 10.97
CA PRO A 121 3.75 15.38 10.29
C PRO A 121 3.98 15.72 8.81
N ALA A 122 4.96 15.05 8.20
CA ALA A 122 5.35 15.33 6.81
C ALA A 122 4.19 15.17 5.81
N ILE A 123 3.19 14.35 6.15
CA ILE A 123 1.97 14.11 5.35
C ILE A 123 0.87 13.55 6.24
N TRP A 124 -0.35 13.98 6.02
CA TRP A 124 -1.57 13.50 6.70
C TRP A 124 -2.78 13.74 5.80
N LEU A 125 -3.91 13.11 6.14
CA LEU A 125 -5.18 13.26 5.44
C LEU A 125 -6.28 13.61 6.46
N THR A 126 -7.39 14.17 5.99
CA THR A 126 -8.59 14.31 6.81
C THR A 126 -9.61 13.24 6.42
N LYS A 127 -10.55 12.94 7.33
CA LYS A 127 -11.61 11.98 7.03
C LYS A 127 -12.53 12.43 5.88
N GLU A 128 -12.64 13.74 5.65
CA GLU A 128 -13.42 14.32 4.57
C GLU A 128 -12.72 14.18 3.20
N GLU A 129 -11.44 13.90 3.19
CA GLU A 129 -10.65 13.68 1.97
C GLU A 129 -10.58 12.21 1.54
N VAL A 130 -11.05 11.29 2.37
CA VAL A 130 -10.96 9.85 2.13
C VAL A 130 -12.36 9.24 2.17
N GLY A 131 -12.71 8.49 1.13
CA GLY A 131 -13.88 7.63 1.09
C GLY A 131 -13.46 6.22 0.70
N ALA A 132 -14.10 5.22 1.29
CA ALA A 132 -13.87 3.82 0.99
C ALA A 132 -15.20 3.11 0.74
N TRP A 133 -15.23 2.24 -0.26
CA TRP A 133 -16.41 1.49 -0.64
C TRP A 133 -16.08 0.03 -0.86
N TRP A 134 -16.90 -0.83 -0.33
CA TRP A 134 -16.78 -2.27 -0.48
C TRP A 134 -17.66 -2.80 -1.58
N PHE A 135 -17.04 -3.43 -2.56
CA PHE A 135 -17.68 -4.05 -3.71
C PHE A 135 -17.74 -5.57 -3.52
N ARG A 136 -18.93 -6.13 -3.53
CA ARG A 136 -19.19 -7.57 -3.45
C ARG A 136 -20.13 -8.01 -4.57
N THR A 137 -20.00 -9.26 -5.00
CA THR A 137 -20.82 -9.82 -6.08
C THR A 137 -22.27 -10.04 -5.68
N ASP A 138 -22.53 -10.30 -4.42
CA ASP A 138 -23.82 -10.73 -3.87
C ASP A 138 -24.60 -9.64 -3.13
N LYS A 139 -23.99 -8.47 -2.92
CA LYS A 139 -24.57 -7.38 -2.14
C LYS A 139 -24.35 -6.03 -2.82
N PRO A 140 -25.22 -5.04 -2.54
CA PRO A 140 -24.98 -3.67 -2.98
C PRO A 140 -23.65 -3.12 -2.47
N VAL A 141 -23.07 -2.18 -3.20
CA VAL A 141 -21.88 -1.43 -2.77
C VAL A 141 -22.18 -0.77 -1.42
N GLN A 142 -21.27 -0.94 -0.49
CA GLN A 142 -21.35 -0.37 0.85
C GLN A 142 -20.20 0.60 1.09
N GLU A 143 -20.50 1.74 1.69
CA GLU A 143 -19.48 2.63 2.20
C GLU A 143 -18.86 2.02 3.47
N ILE A 144 -17.53 2.06 3.57
CA ILE A 144 -16.78 1.68 4.77
C ILE A 144 -16.48 2.98 5.50
N PRO A 145 -17.13 3.25 6.65
CA PRO A 145 -16.87 4.45 7.40
C PRO A 145 -15.47 4.39 8.03
N PHE A 146 -14.83 5.55 8.16
CA PHE A 146 -13.63 5.66 8.97
C PHE A 146 -13.98 5.60 10.46
N GLU A 147 -13.42 4.65 11.19
CA GLU A 147 -13.54 4.52 12.64
C GLU A 147 -12.22 4.91 13.32
N HIS A 148 -12.31 5.61 14.46
CA HIS A 148 -11.12 6.10 15.17
C HIS A 148 -10.17 4.97 15.63
N ILE A 149 -10.72 3.81 15.98
CA ILE A 149 -9.96 2.64 16.45
C ILE A 149 -9.63 1.72 15.29
N ALA A 150 -10.64 1.23 14.58
CA ALA A 150 -10.47 0.25 13.50
C ALA A 150 -9.90 0.86 12.20
N GLY A 151 -10.08 2.19 11.99
CA GLY A 151 -9.62 2.82 10.75
C GLY A 151 -10.58 2.57 9.60
N ILE A 152 -10.04 2.10 8.47
CA ILE A 152 -10.80 1.67 7.29
C ILE A 152 -10.61 0.16 7.19
N GLU A 153 -11.52 -0.60 7.76
CA GLU A 153 -11.43 -2.06 7.81
C GLU A 153 -12.68 -2.70 7.17
N PRO A 154 -12.52 -3.45 6.08
CA PRO A 154 -13.60 -4.29 5.55
C PRO A 154 -13.94 -5.41 6.54
N ALA A 155 -15.21 -5.59 6.87
CA ALA A 155 -15.66 -6.54 7.90
C ALA A 155 -15.17 -8.00 7.66
N GLU A 156 -15.06 -8.43 6.40
CA GLU A 156 -14.57 -9.78 6.04
C GLU A 156 -13.10 -10.04 6.41
N TYR A 157 -12.28 -8.99 6.48
CA TYR A 157 -10.85 -9.18 6.82
C TYR A 157 -10.67 -9.61 8.27
N GLY A 158 -11.44 -9.00 9.17
CA GLY A 158 -11.48 -9.42 10.57
C GLY A 158 -11.98 -10.86 10.74
N GLU A 159 -13.06 -11.23 10.03
CA GLU A 159 -13.61 -12.58 10.07
C GLU A 159 -12.61 -13.64 9.60
N VAL A 160 -11.94 -13.44 8.47
CA VAL A 160 -10.93 -14.36 7.94
C VAL A 160 -9.72 -14.46 8.89
N ALA A 161 -9.27 -13.36 9.44
CA ALA A 161 -8.16 -13.35 10.40
C ALA A 161 -8.52 -14.14 11.68
N GLU A 162 -9.73 -13.97 12.20
CA GLU A 162 -10.24 -14.70 13.36
C GLU A 162 -10.37 -16.20 13.09
N GLU A 163 -10.92 -16.59 11.93
CA GLU A 163 -11.01 -17.98 11.52
C GLU A 163 -9.64 -18.66 11.43
N LEU A 164 -8.66 -17.99 10.81
CA LEU A 164 -7.30 -18.49 10.70
C LEU A 164 -6.62 -18.60 12.06
N TYR A 165 -6.82 -17.61 12.92
CA TYR A 165 -6.28 -17.63 14.27
C TYR A 165 -6.85 -18.80 15.09
N ASN A 166 -8.18 -18.95 15.11
CA ASN A 166 -8.86 -20.04 15.84
C ASN A 166 -8.41 -21.39 15.31
N ARG A 167 -8.31 -21.56 13.99
CA ARG A 167 -7.78 -22.79 13.38
C ARG A 167 -6.34 -23.09 13.82
N SER A 168 -5.50 -22.05 13.89
CA SER A 168 -4.12 -22.20 14.35
C SER A 168 -4.04 -22.63 15.82
N VAL A 169 -4.88 -22.06 16.69
CA VAL A 169 -4.96 -22.44 18.10
C VAL A 169 -5.39 -23.90 18.25
N ASP A 170 -6.44 -24.32 17.56
CA ASP A 170 -6.93 -25.69 17.58
C ASP A 170 -5.85 -26.70 17.16
N LEU A 171 -5.14 -26.40 16.07
CA LEU A 171 -4.06 -27.27 15.59
C LEU A 171 -2.88 -27.36 16.56
N ARG A 172 -2.52 -26.25 17.22
CA ARG A 172 -1.48 -26.23 18.24
C ARG A 172 -1.86 -27.11 19.42
N THR A 173 -3.07 -26.97 19.92
CA THR A 173 -3.59 -27.82 21.02
C THR A 173 -3.55 -29.30 20.65
N GLN A 174 -4.01 -29.65 19.44
CA GLN A 174 -3.94 -31.05 18.97
C GLN A 174 -2.50 -31.59 18.88
N LEU A 175 -1.55 -30.76 18.46
CA LEU A 175 -0.14 -31.12 18.40
C LEU A 175 0.45 -31.34 19.81
N GLU A 176 0.15 -30.44 20.75
CA GLU A 176 0.59 -30.57 22.15
C GLU A 176 0.03 -31.86 22.79
N GLU A 177 -1.25 -32.17 22.58
CA GLU A 177 -1.87 -33.40 23.02
C GLU A 177 -1.23 -34.67 22.38
N ALA A 178 -0.96 -34.63 21.08
CA ALA A 178 -0.39 -35.75 20.33
C ALA A 178 1.09 -35.99 20.66
N THR A 179 1.84 -34.94 21.03
CA THR A 179 3.26 -35.07 21.41
C THR A 179 3.46 -35.39 22.88
N GLY A 180 2.38 -35.51 23.70
CA GLY A 180 2.42 -35.95 25.08
C GLY A 180 3.15 -35.02 26.04
N GLY A 181 3.14 -33.71 25.77
CA GLY A 181 3.68 -32.72 26.73
C GLY A 181 5.17 -32.91 27.07
N THR A 182 5.99 -33.41 26.14
CA THR A 182 7.44 -33.57 26.32
C THR A 182 8.24 -32.40 25.80
N ASP A 183 7.94 -31.19 26.26
CA ASP A 183 8.90 -30.10 26.25
C ASP A 183 9.31 -29.85 27.70
N GLY A 184 10.21 -30.72 28.18
CA GLY A 184 11.00 -30.50 29.39
C GLY A 184 11.91 -29.29 29.12
N GLU A 185 11.96 -28.41 30.10
CA GLU A 185 12.84 -27.25 30.16
C GLU A 185 14.28 -27.63 29.75
N PRO A 186 14.96 -26.86 28.96
CA PRO A 186 16.41 -26.97 28.80
C PRO A 186 17.08 -26.45 30.07
N GLU A 187 17.87 -27.32 30.72
CA GLU A 187 18.83 -26.94 31.75
C GLU A 187 19.84 -25.88 31.26
#